data_cae348dee8246422873fc11a4f46544e
#
_entry.id   cae348dee8246422873fc11a4f46544e
#
_cell.length_a   1.000
_cell.length_b   1.000
_cell.length_c   1.000
_cell.angle_alpha   90.00
_cell.angle_beta   90.00
_cell.angle_gamma   90.00
#
_symmetry.space_group_name_H-M   'P 1'
#
loop_
_entity.id
_entity.type
_entity.pdbx_description
1 polymer ?
#
loop_
_entity_poly.entity_id
_entity_poly.type
_entity_poly.pdbx_seq_one_letter_code
_entity_poly.pdbx_strand_id
1 'polypeptide(L)'
;FLDFERWWNGYYTLSREEILGITQNLFIGNRLEQGEMQLDAHCTIDLKRIRNPIIVFASEGDNITPPQQALGGIAKLYPDTDALKAAGQRIVYMTHETVGHLGIFVSGSVARLQHRAILESLEAVEALAPGLYEMVIDNPSGGAKRKTDDYDVRFEPRDVDDLGFGSDHGALAQVAQMSRINEAAYSTFVSPWIKAATSPASAEMLRALHPMRWTRTMFSERVNPWMALVKSTSRLRA
;
A
#
# COMPACT_ATOMS: atom_id res chain seq x y z
N PHE A 1 -12.71 18.78 -2.91
CA PHE A 1 -13.66 17.70 -2.54
C PHE A 1 -14.13 16.93 -3.78
N LEU A 2 -14.80 17.57 -4.77
CA LEU A 2 -15.34 16.86 -5.94
C LEU A 2 -14.28 16.12 -6.76
N ASP A 3 -13.08 16.65 -6.89
CA ASP A 3 -11.99 16.00 -7.62
C ASP A 3 -11.46 14.78 -6.85
N PHE A 4 -11.41 14.87 -5.52
CA PHE A 4 -11.12 13.73 -4.65
C PHE A 4 -12.20 12.65 -4.80
N GLU A 5 -13.49 13.01 -4.75
CA GLU A 5 -14.59 12.05 -4.90
C GLU A 5 -14.57 11.36 -6.28
N ARG A 6 -14.22 12.09 -7.33
CA ARG A 6 -14.05 11.50 -8.67
C ARG A 6 -12.92 10.50 -8.73
N TRP A 7 -11.80 10.82 -8.11
CA TRP A 7 -10.68 9.91 -8.02
C TRP A 7 -11.02 8.69 -7.15
N TRP A 8 -11.56 8.90 -5.98
CA TRP A 8 -11.91 7.85 -5.03
C TRP A 8 -12.94 6.86 -5.57
N ASN A 9 -13.96 7.37 -6.24
CA ASN A 9 -15.00 6.56 -6.89
C ASN A 9 -14.64 6.15 -8.32
N GLY A 10 -13.39 6.37 -8.75
CA GLY A 10 -12.93 6.02 -10.08
C GLY A 10 -12.83 4.51 -10.28
N TYR A 11 -13.16 4.03 -11.48
CA TYR A 11 -12.92 2.64 -11.87
C TYR A 11 -11.75 2.59 -12.82
N TYR A 12 -10.80 1.74 -12.48
CA TYR A 12 -9.72 1.35 -13.35
C TYR A 12 -9.89 -0.12 -13.68
N THR A 13 -9.74 -0.47 -14.94
CA THR A 13 -9.78 -1.86 -15.38
C THR A 13 -8.36 -2.36 -15.49
N LEU A 14 -8.06 -3.43 -14.79
CA LEU A 14 -6.82 -4.18 -14.95
C LEU A 14 -7.01 -5.24 -16.05
N SER A 15 -5.97 -5.51 -16.78
CA SER A 15 -5.93 -6.65 -17.70
C SER A 15 -5.94 -7.96 -16.90
N ARG A 16 -6.22 -9.06 -17.60
CA ARG A 16 -6.16 -10.40 -17.01
C ARG A 16 -4.75 -10.69 -16.48
N GLU A 17 -3.75 -10.31 -17.23
CA GLU A 17 -2.33 -10.52 -16.93
C GLU A 17 -1.91 -9.76 -15.67
N GLU A 18 -2.34 -8.50 -15.53
CA GLU A 18 -2.10 -7.70 -14.33
C GLU A 18 -2.76 -8.32 -13.10
N ILE A 19 -4.04 -8.72 -13.20
CA ILE A 19 -4.76 -9.35 -12.08
C ILE A 19 -4.07 -10.65 -11.66
N LEU A 20 -3.72 -11.51 -12.61
CA LEU A 20 -3.04 -12.77 -12.32
C LEU A 20 -1.64 -12.52 -11.75
N GLY A 21 -0.89 -11.57 -12.32
CA GLY A 21 0.43 -11.18 -11.85
C GLY A 21 0.41 -10.72 -10.40
N ILE A 22 -0.50 -9.83 -10.04
CA ILE A 22 -0.69 -9.34 -8.68
C ILE A 22 -1.08 -10.51 -7.75
N THR A 23 -2.09 -11.30 -8.15
CA THR A 23 -2.61 -12.38 -7.32
C THR A 23 -1.55 -13.45 -7.03
N GLN A 24 -0.84 -13.91 -8.06
CA GLN A 24 0.14 -14.98 -7.93
C GLN A 24 1.44 -14.54 -7.26
N ASN A 25 1.90 -13.32 -7.54
CA ASN A 25 3.19 -12.87 -7.03
C ASN A 25 3.11 -12.23 -5.64
N LEU A 26 1.99 -11.57 -5.31
CA LEU A 26 1.87 -10.85 -4.04
C LEU A 26 0.99 -11.58 -3.03
N PHE A 27 -0.21 -12.04 -3.43
CA PHE A 27 -1.18 -12.56 -2.47
C PHE A 27 -1.07 -14.08 -2.23
N ILE A 28 -0.88 -14.89 -3.27
CA ILE A 28 -0.83 -16.36 -3.11
C ILE A 28 0.58 -16.82 -2.75
N GLY A 29 1.57 -16.42 -3.58
CA GLY A 29 2.92 -16.92 -3.48
C GLY A 29 3.84 -16.09 -2.60
N ASN A 30 3.49 -14.83 -2.32
CA ASN A 30 4.38 -13.84 -1.70
C ASN A 30 5.78 -13.80 -2.34
N ARG A 31 5.84 -13.96 -3.66
CA ARG A 31 7.08 -14.12 -4.43
C ARG A 31 7.96 -12.89 -4.41
N LEU A 32 7.35 -11.69 -4.26
CA LEU A 32 8.10 -10.44 -4.16
C LEU A 32 9.01 -10.44 -2.92
N GLU A 33 8.47 -10.81 -1.76
CA GLU A 33 9.23 -10.88 -0.52
C GLU A 33 10.31 -11.99 -0.57
N GLN A 34 10.01 -13.09 -1.25
CA GLN A 34 10.93 -14.22 -1.41
C GLN A 34 12.01 -13.97 -2.48
N GLY A 35 11.95 -12.85 -3.23
CA GLY A 35 12.86 -12.57 -4.34
C GLY A 35 12.65 -13.49 -5.55
N GLU A 36 11.46 -14.06 -5.69
CA GLU A 36 11.10 -15.00 -6.76
C GLU A 36 10.18 -14.36 -7.82
N MET A 37 9.80 -13.08 -7.64
CA MET A 37 8.95 -12.39 -8.58
C MET A 37 9.70 -12.06 -9.86
N GLN A 38 9.25 -12.60 -10.98
CA GLN A 38 9.78 -12.32 -12.30
C GLN A 38 8.88 -11.34 -13.06
N LEU A 39 9.46 -10.31 -13.64
CA LEU A 39 8.79 -9.41 -14.58
C LEU A 39 8.81 -10.00 -16.00
N ASP A 40 9.92 -10.60 -16.37
CA ASP A 40 10.12 -11.30 -17.63
C ASP A 40 11.16 -12.43 -17.47
N ALA A 41 11.53 -13.09 -18.56
CA ALA A 41 12.46 -14.23 -18.56
C ALA A 41 13.88 -13.87 -18.05
N HIS A 42 14.22 -12.58 -17.97
CA HIS A 42 15.56 -12.10 -17.64
C HIS A 42 15.60 -11.16 -16.43
N CYS A 43 14.44 -10.77 -15.91
CA CYS A 43 14.32 -9.79 -14.84
C CYS A 43 13.58 -10.38 -13.63
N THR A 44 14.34 -10.67 -12.57
CA THR A 44 13.80 -11.02 -11.25
C THR A 44 13.90 -9.81 -10.34
N ILE A 45 12.81 -9.50 -9.64
CA ILE A 45 12.78 -8.41 -8.67
C ILE A 45 13.41 -8.89 -7.36
N ASP A 46 14.38 -8.12 -6.90
CA ASP A 46 15.02 -8.32 -5.60
C ASP A 46 14.94 -7.02 -4.80
N LEU A 47 14.15 -7.02 -3.72
CA LEU A 47 13.95 -5.86 -2.85
C LEU A 47 15.24 -5.40 -2.17
N LYS A 48 16.21 -6.30 -1.97
CA LYS A 48 17.53 -5.97 -1.40
C LYS A 48 18.40 -5.13 -2.35
N ARG A 49 18.02 -5.00 -3.61
CA ARG A 49 18.71 -4.15 -4.59
C ARG A 49 18.22 -2.71 -4.61
N ILE A 50 17.19 -2.37 -3.87
CA ILE A 50 16.76 -0.98 -3.69
C ILE A 50 17.89 -0.22 -2.99
N ARG A 51 18.28 0.92 -3.54
CA ARG A 51 19.35 1.78 -3.00
C ARG A 51 18.84 3.08 -2.41
N ASN A 52 17.67 3.51 -2.84
CA ASN A 52 17.06 4.71 -2.28
C ASN A 52 16.61 4.44 -0.84
N PRO A 53 16.65 5.45 0.02
CA PRO A 53 16.05 5.35 1.34
C PRO A 53 14.57 4.96 1.24
N ILE A 54 14.11 4.16 2.18
CA ILE A 54 12.71 3.72 2.27
C ILE A 54 12.11 4.37 3.51
N ILE A 55 10.99 5.07 3.34
CA ILE A 55 10.23 5.63 4.45
C ILE A 55 8.93 4.84 4.58
N VAL A 56 8.70 4.27 5.76
CA VAL A 56 7.51 3.46 6.07
C VAL A 56 6.65 4.20 7.09
N PHE A 57 5.40 4.45 6.74
CA PHE A 57 4.39 4.91 7.68
C PHE A 57 3.51 3.74 8.10
N ALA A 58 3.38 3.51 9.39
CA ALA A 58 2.53 2.47 9.96
C ALA A 58 1.60 3.06 11.02
N SER A 59 0.44 2.47 11.25
CA SER A 59 -0.48 2.95 12.29
C SER A 59 -1.15 1.81 13.04
N GLU A 60 -1.19 1.91 14.36
CA GLU A 60 -1.92 0.99 15.23
C GLU A 60 -3.44 1.10 15.02
N GLY A 61 -3.92 2.25 14.54
CA GLY A 61 -5.32 2.45 14.18
C GLY A 61 -5.73 1.84 12.84
N ASP A 62 -4.79 1.30 12.08
CA ASP A 62 -5.04 0.65 10.79
C ASP A 62 -5.38 -0.83 10.99
N ASN A 63 -6.66 -1.19 10.83
CA ASN A 63 -7.14 -2.55 10.96
C ASN A 63 -7.04 -3.38 9.65
N ILE A 64 -6.57 -2.78 8.57
CA ILE A 64 -6.38 -3.44 7.26
C ILE A 64 -4.91 -3.78 7.05
N THR A 65 -4.03 -2.81 7.28
CA THR A 65 -2.58 -2.96 7.20
C THR A 65 -1.90 -2.50 8.50
N PRO A 66 -2.05 -3.27 9.58
CA PRO A 66 -1.45 -2.92 10.87
C PRO A 66 0.08 -2.91 10.79
N PRO A 67 0.79 -2.35 11.78
CA PRO A 67 2.24 -2.22 11.78
C PRO A 67 2.99 -3.52 11.46
N GLN A 68 2.47 -4.66 11.88
CA GLN A 68 3.04 -5.98 11.58
C GLN A 68 3.12 -6.28 10.08
N GLN A 69 2.14 -5.82 9.31
CA GLN A 69 2.16 -5.97 7.84
C GLN A 69 3.06 -4.95 7.16
N ALA A 70 3.11 -3.73 7.67
CA ALA A 70 3.92 -2.67 7.10
C ALA A 70 5.43 -2.87 7.38
N LEU A 71 5.77 -3.31 8.59
CA LEU A 71 7.16 -3.38 9.07
C LEU A 71 7.72 -4.82 9.09
N GLY A 72 6.87 -5.83 9.14
CA GLY A 72 7.30 -7.24 9.24
C GLY A 72 8.14 -7.72 8.07
N GLY A 73 7.98 -7.12 6.88
CA GLY A 73 8.82 -7.40 5.71
C GLY A 73 10.28 -7.03 5.92
N ILE A 74 10.59 -6.05 6.78
CA ILE A 74 11.97 -5.65 7.10
C ILE A 74 12.72 -6.81 7.76
N ALA A 75 12.14 -7.41 8.80
CA ALA A 75 12.73 -8.53 9.52
C ALA A 75 12.87 -9.80 8.66
N LYS A 76 12.03 -9.96 7.64
CA LYS A 76 12.14 -11.07 6.69
C LYS A 76 13.23 -10.85 5.64
N LEU A 77 13.41 -9.62 5.17
CA LEU A 77 14.46 -9.27 4.22
C LEU A 77 15.84 -9.23 4.89
N TYR A 78 15.91 -8.72 6.10
CA TYR A 78 17.14 -8.53 6.85
C TYR A 78 17.03 -9.23 8.20
N PRO A 79 17.77 -10.36 8.41
CA PRO A 79 17.66 -11.13 9.65
C PRO A 79 18.13 -10.36 10.88
N ASP A 80 18.97 -9.34 10.68
CA ASP A 80 19.49 -8.46 11.73
C ASP A 80 19.88 -7.10 11.15
N THR A 81 20.22 -6.18 12.02
CA THR A 81 20.61 -4.81 11.67
C THR A 81 21.94 -4.77 10.91
N ASP A 82 22.85 -5.70 11.16
CA ASP A 82 24.15 -5.75 10.48
C ASP A 82 23.98 -6.19 9.02
N ALA A 83 23.07 -7.12 8.73
CA ALA A 83 22.72 -7.51 7.38
C ALA A 83 22.09 -6.34 6.60
N LEU A 84 21.24 -5.55 7.26
CA LEU A 84 20.65 -4.34 6.66
C LEU A 84 21.70 -3.29 6.35
N LYS A 85 22.62 -3.03 7.29
CA LYS A 85 23.76 -2.12 7.10
C LYS A 85 24.69 -2.59 5.99
N ALA A 86 25.03 -3.88 5.96
CA ALA A 86 25.87 -4.49 4.93
C ALA A 86 25.25 -4.38 3.53
N ALA A 87 23.93 -4.43 3.41
CA ALA A 87 23.21 -4.17 2.18
C ALA A 87 23.24 -2.70 1.73
N GLY A 88 23.75 -1.79 2.57
CA GLY A 88 23.80 -0.36 2.30
C GLY A 88 22.42 0.32 2.35
N GLN A 89 21.40 -0.33 2.92
CA GLN A 89 20.05 0.18 2.92
C GLN A 89 19.79 1.11 4.12
N ARG A 90 18.95 2.10 3.89
CA ARG A 90 18.42 3.04 4.89
C ARG A 90 16.92 2.89 4.96
N ILE A 91 16.41 2.50 6.12
CA ILE A 91 14.96 2.39 6.35
C ILE A 91 14.61 3.30 7.49
N VAL A 92 13.69 4.21 7.24
CA VAL A 92 13.11 5.10 8.26
C VAL A 92 11.66 4.69 8.41
N TYR A 93 11.21 4.44 9.63
CA TYR A 93 9.80 4.20 9.87
C TYR A 93 9.25 5.20 10.89
N MET A 94 7.96 5.44 10.80
CA MET A 94 7.21 6.16 11.82
C MET A 94 5.92 5.42 12.12
N THR A 95 5.51 5.46 13.37
CA THR A 95 4.25 4.88 13.84
C THR A 95 3.26 5.97 14.25
N HIS A 96 1.99 5.67 14.12
CA HIS A 96 0.90 6.54 14.57
C HIS A 96 -0.12 5.72 15.36
N GLU A 97 -0.60 6.25 16.49
CA GLU A 97 -1.44 5.48 17.41
C GLU A 97 -2.85 5.21 16.89
N THR A 98 -3.48 6.15 16.17
CA THR A 98 -4.93 6.17 15.97
C THR A 98 -5.41 6.37 14.54
N VAL A 99 -4.53 6.67 13.61
CA VAL A 99 -4.91 6.93 12.21
C VAL A 99 -5.31 5.64 11.52
N GLY A 100 -6.49 5.64 10.91
CA GLY A 100 -6.98 4.48 10.15
C GLY A 100 -6.31 4.29 8.79
N HIS A 101 -6.79 3.27 8.09
CA HIS A 101 -6.28 2.91 6.76
C HIS A 101 -6.30 4.11 5.79
N LEU A 102 -5.23 4.28 5.02
CA LEU A 102 -4.99 5.42 4.13
C LEU A 102 -4.90 6.79 4.84
N GLY A 103 -4.83 6.83 6.16
CA GLY A 103 -4.80 8.08 6.92
C GLY A 103 -3.66 9.01 6.52
N ILE A 104 -2.52 8.47 6.08
CA ILE A 104 -1.42 9.28 5.55
C ILE A 104 -1.83 10.10 4.31
N PHE A 105 -2.80 9.64 3.53
CA PHE A 105 -3.27 10.32 2.31
C PHE A 105 -4.51 11.19 2.53
N VAL A 106 -5.41 10.76 3.44
CA VAL A 106 -6.74 11.38 3.56
C VAL A 106 -6.95 12.15 4.87
N SER A 107 -6.10 11.95 5.87
CA SER A 107 -6.20 12.69 7.13
C SER A 107 -5.56 14.07 7.05
N GLY A 108 -6.38 15.10 7.21
CA GLY A 108 -5.88 16.48 7.23
C GLY A 108 -4.95 16.80 8.39
N SER A 109 -5.01 16.08 9.51
CA SER A 109 -4.07 16.22 10.63
C SER A 109 -2.70 15.60 10.29
N VAL A 110 -2.70 14.40 9.71
CA VAL A 110 -1.49 13.70 9.27
C VAL A 110 -0.80 14.46 8.14
N ALA A 111 -1.57 14.99 7.18
CA ALA A 111 -1.00 15.77 6.09
C ALA A 111 -0.28 17.05 6.57
N ARG A 112 -0.79 17.68 7.62
CA ARG A 112 -0.16 18.90 8.16
C ARG A 112 1.10 18.65 8.98
N LEU A 113 1.24 17.51 9.59
CA LEU A 113 2.37 17.19 10.46
C LEU A 113 3.29 16.15 9.82
N GLN A 114 2.82 14.91 9.66
CA GLN A 114 3.67 13.81 9.20
C GLN A 114 4.15 13.99 7.76
N HIS A 115 3.28 14.36 6.82
CA HIS A 115 3.69 14.62 5.44
C HIS A 115 4.72 15.73 5.36
N ARG A 116 4.48 16.82 6.08
CA ARG A 116 5.39 17.96 6.09
C ARG A 116 6.73 17.58 6.70
N ALA A 117 6.71 16.89 7.83
CA ALA A 117 7.92 16.40 8.49
C ALA A 117 8.73 15.46 7.57
N ILE A 118 8.07 14.55 6.84
CA ILE A 118 8.73 13.70 5.84
C ILE A 118 9.40 14.55 4.77
N LEU A 119 8.66 15.49 4.14
CA LEU A 119 9.17 16.28 3.03
C LEU A 119 10.33 17.20 3.45
N GLU A 120 10.25 17.81 4.62
CA GLU A 120 11.29 18.70 5.15
C GLU A 120 12.54 17.92 5.63
N SER A 121 12.41 16.62 5.86
CA SER A 121 13.50 15.76 6.35
C SER A 121 14.18 14.92 5.25
N LEU A 122 13.81 15.04 3.98
CA LEU A 122 14.34 14.18 2.90
C LEU A 122 15.87 14.24 2.80
N GLU A 123 16.46 15.43 2.85
CA GLU A 123 17.92 15.59 2.82
C GLU A 123 18.60 14.94 4.03
N ALA A 124 17.99 15.05 5.21
CA ALA A 124 18.51 14.41 6.42
C ALA A 124 18.43 12.88 6.31
N VAL A 125 17.33 12.34 5.77
CA VAL A 125 17.15 10.90 5.53
C VAL A 125 18.19 10.38 4.53
N GLU A 126 18.49 11.13 3.46
CA GLU A 126 19.52 10.76 2.49
C GLU A 126 20.92 10.77 3.10
N ALA A 127 21.17 11.64 4.08
CA ALA A 127 22.46 11.76 4.77
C ALA A 127 22.68 10.70 5.87
N LEU A 128 21.63 9.96 6.28
CA LEU A 128 21.76 8.90 7.29
C LEU A 128 22.75 7.82 6.84
N ALA A 129 23.49 7.25 7.76
CA ALA A 129 24.23 6.02 7.51
C ALA A 129 23.26 4.86 7.22
N PRO A 130 23.68 3.79 6.52
CA PRO A 130 22.87 2.58 6.38
C PRO A 130 22.43 2.05 7.76
N GLY A 131 21.12 1.75 7.88
CA GLY A 131 20.53 1.32 9.16
C GLY A 131 19.02 1.43 9.18
N LEU A 132 18.44 1.03 10.31
CA LEU A 132 17.02 1.19 10.64
C LEU A 132 16.87 2.34 11.63
N TYR A 133 15.91 3.22 11.38
CA TYR A 133 15.67 4.40 12.19
C TYR A 133 14.17 4.59 12.44
N GLU A 134 13.83 4.98 13.65
CA GLU A 134 12.51 5.51 13.94
C GLU A 134 12.52 7.04 13.80
N MET A 135 11.61 7.56 12.98
CA MET A 135 11.39 8.99 12.86
C MET A 135 10.44 9.46 13.95
N VAL A 136 10.96 10.15 14.93
CA VAL A 136 10.20 10.72 16.04
C VAL A 136 9.94 12.20 15.77
N ILE A 137 8.67 12.57 15.83
CA ILE A 137 8.23 13.96 15.65
C ILE A 137 7.82 14.49 17.01
N ASP A 138 8.65 15.33 17.59
CA ASP A 138 8.34 16.01 18.84
C ASP A 138 7.62 17.32 18.56
N ASN A 139 6.46 17.49 19.17
CA ASN A 139 5.74 18.76 19.14
C ASN A 139 5.66 19.32 20.56
N PRO A 140 6.62 20.18 20.97
CA PRO A 140 6.70 20.70 22.33
C PRO A 140 5.52 21.59 22.74
N SER A 141 4.75 22.11 21.76
CA SER A 141 3.58 22.94 22.04
C SER A 141 2.30 22.17 22.36
N GLY A 142 2.37 21.06 23.09
CA GLY A 142 1.30 20.12 23.48
C GLY A 142 0.06 20.67 24.17
N GLY A 143 -0.41 21.87 23.85
CA GLY A 143 -1.64 22.49 24.31
C GLY A 143 -2.70 22.60 23.21
N ALA A 144 -3.94 22.89 23.57
CA ALA A 144 -5.14 22.93 22.74
C ALA A 144 -5.10 23.88 21.51
N LYS A 145 -4.01 24.61 21.31
CA LYS A 145 -3.71 25.38 20.09
C LYS A 145 -2.37 24.89 19.52
N ARG A 146 -2.40 23.72 18.89
CA ARG A 146 -1.28 23.21 18.10
C ARG A 146 -0.95 24.21 17.00
N LYS A 147 0.12 24.98 17.15
CA LYS A 147 0.82 25.56 16.02
C LYS A 147 1.47 24.38 15.29
N THR A 148 0.94 24.02 14.14
CA THR A 148 1.45 22.95 13.27
C THR A 148 2.84 23.21 12.72
N ASP A 149 3.42 24.36 13.00
CA ASP A 149 4.68 24.85 12.44
C ASP A 149 5.87 24.75 13.42
N ASP A 150 5.64 24.22 14.63
CA ASP A 150 6.67 24.12 15.68
C ASP A 150 6.84 22.65 16.07
N TYR A 151 7.68 21.92 15.35
CA TYR A 151 8.02 20.53 15.61
C TYR A 151 9.50 20.27 15.32
N ASP A 152 10.08 19.39 16.09
CA ASP A 152 11.42 18.85 15.86
C ASP A 152 11.34 17.41 15.37
N VAL A 153 12.20 17.08 14.40
CA VAL A 153 12.32 15.72 13.85
C VAL A 153 13.67 15.15 14.25
N ARG A 154 13.66 13.97 14.84
CA ARG A 154 14.87 13.21 15.09
C ARG A 154 14.76 11.79 14.57
N PHE A 155 15.89 11.21 14.22
CA PHE A 155 16.01 9.85 13.75
C PHE A 155 16.72 9.02 14.81
N GLU A 156 15.98 8.14 15.47
CA GLU A 156 16.52 7.27 16.52
C GLU A 156 16.95 5.94 15.88
N PRO A 157 18.24 5.56 16.00
CA PRO A 157 18.66 4.24 15.55
C PRO A 157 17.87 3.13 16.27
N ARG A 158 17.46 2.12 15.53
CA ARG A 158 16.75 0.94 16.02
C ARG A 158 17.42 -0.33 15.50
N ASP A 159 17.26 -1.41 16.22
CA ASP A 159 17.60 -2.72 15.74
C ASP A 159 16.40 -3.38 15.05
N VAL A 160 16.67 -4.29 14.11
CA VAL A 160 15.61 -5.02 13.41
C VAL A 160 14.76 -5.83 14.40
N ASP A 161 15.39 -6.33 15.47
CA ASP A 161 14.70 -7.07 16.52
C ASP A 161 13.75 -6.20 17.36
N ASP A 162 14.00 -4.89 17.46
CA ASP A 162 13.12 -3.94 18.17
C ASP A 162 11.73 -3.85 17.53
N LEU A 163 11.60 -4.20 16.24
CA LEU A 163 10.30 -4.23 15.57
C LEU A 163 9.36 -5.29 16.14
N GLY A 164 9.88 -6.35 16.77
CA GLY A 164 9.09 -7.38 17.46
C GLY A 164 8.27 -8.30 16.59
N PHE A 165 8.38 -8.22 15.24
CA PHE A 165 7.55 -8.96 14.30
C PHE A 165 8.19 -10.25 13.77
N GLY A 166 9.33 -10.65 14.30
CA GLY A 166 10.11 -11.79 13.81
C GLY A 166 9.56 -13.19 14.13
N SER A 167 8.63 -13.32 15.07
CA SER A 167 8.28 -14.64 15.66
C SER A 167 7.02 -15.33 15.12
N ASP A 168 6.23 -14.68 14.27
CA ASP A 168 4.88 -15.16 13.88
C ASP A 168 4.85 -15.96 12.57
N HIS A 169 5.96 -16.60 12.21
CA HIS A 169 6.10 -17.33 10.94
C HIS A 169 5.22 -18.59 10.83
N GLY A 170 4.82 -19.21 11.95
CA GLY A 170 4.12 -20.49 11.95
C GLY A 170 2.69 -20.40 11.40
N ALA A 171 1.90 -19.44 11.87
CA ALA A 171 0.50 -19.29 11.44
C ALA A 171 0.42 -18.82 9.97
N LEU A 172 1.27 -17.89 9.57
CA LEU A 172 1.33 -17.40 8.19
C LEU A 172 1.82 -18.46 7.21
N ALA A 173 2.72 -19.36 7.62
CA ALA A 173 3.18 -20.46 6.78
C ALA A 173 2.04 -21.45 6.43
N GLN A 174 1.14 -21.72 7.37
CA GLN A 174 -0.04 -22.57 7.12
C GLN A 174 -1.01 -21.91 6.13
N VAL A 175 -1.24 -20.60 6.26
CA VAL A 175 -2.07 -19.84 5.30
C VAL A 175 -1.43 -19.87 3.91
N ALA A 176 -0.13 -19.64 3.80
CA ALA A 176 0.59 -19.69 2.54
C ALA A 176 0.54 -21.11 1.89
N GLN A 177 0.64 -22.16 2.68
CA GLN A 177 0.49 -23.53 2.20
C GLN A 177 -0.92 -23.78 1.66
N MET A 178 -1.96 -23.38 2.40
CA MET A 178 -3.34 -23.53 1.98
C MET A 178 -3.62 -22.74 0.70
N SER A 179 -3.08 -21.52 0.57
CA SER A 179 -3.20 -20.71 -0.64
C SER A 179 -2.61 -21.41 -1.87
N ARG A 180 -1.43 -22.04 -1.73
CA ARG A 180 -0.81 -22.83 -2.81
C ARG A 180 -1.66 -24.04 -3.20
N ILE A 181 -2.21 -24.77 -2.21
CA ILE A 181 -3.10 -25.91 -2.47
C ILE A 181 -4.35 -25.45 -3.22
N ASN A 182 -4.97 -24.36 -2.79
CA ASN A 182 -6.15 -23.80 -3.43
C ASN A 182 -5.86 -23.34 -4.86
N GLU A 183 -4.72 -22.70 -5.10
CA GLU A 183 -4.28 -22.30 -6.44
C GLU A 183 -4.11 -23.51 -7.35
N ALA A 184 -3.41 -24.54 -6.88
CA ALA A 184 -3.20 -25.76 -7.64
C ALA A 184 -4.53 -26.46 -7.97
N ALA A 185 -5.42 -26.57 -7.00
CA ALA A 185 -6.75 -27.15 -7.19
C ALA A 185 -7.59 -26.33 -8.18
N TYR A 186 -7.62 -25.02 -8.04
CA TYR A 186 -8.32 -24.12 -8.98
C TYR A 186 -7.74 -24.24 -10.38
N SER A 187 -6.43 -24.18 -10.54
CA SER A 187 -5.77 -24.23 -11.83
C SER A 187 -6.00 -25.56 -12.54
N THR A 188 -6.04 -26.64 -11.79
CA THR A 188 -6.22 -28.00 -12.33
C THR A 188 -7.68 -28.33 -12.64
N PHE A 189 -8.59 -28.04 -11.73
CA PHE A 189 -9.96 -28.54 -11.81
C PHE A 189 -11.01 -27.51 -12.22
N VAL A 190 -10.77 -26.21 -12.00
CA VAL A 190 -11.78 -25.15 -12.20
C VAL A 190 -11.44 -24.26 -13.40
N SER A 191 -10.21 -23.78 -13.47
CA SER A 191 -9.77 -22.82 -14.50
C SER A 191 -10.01 -23.31 -15.93
N PRO A 192 -9.79 -24.58 -16.30
CA PRO A 192 -10.06 -25.06 -17.66
C PRO A 192 -11.53 -24.91 -18.06
N TRP A 193 -12.45 -25.20 -17.14
CA TRP A 193 -13.88 -25.07 -17.39
C TRP A 193 -14.33 -23.62 -17.54
N ILE A 194 -13.82 -22.73 -16.66
CA ILE A 194 -14.10 -21.30 -16.75
C ILE A 194 -13.59 -20.75 -18.08
N LYS A 195 -12.37 -21.11 -18.49
CA LYS A 195 -11.80 -20.67 -19.78
C LYS A 195 -12.61 -21.17 -20.96
N ALA A 196 -13.12 -22.40 -20.91
CA ALA A 196 -13.96 -22.97 -21.96
C ALA A 196 -15.35 -22.31 -22.05
N ALA A 197 -15.91 -21.90 -20.91
CA ALA A 197 -17.23 -21.29 -20.81
C ALA A 197 -17.24 -19.77 -21.03
N THR A 198 -16.07 -19.10 -21.03
CA THR A 198 -15.98 -17.65 -21.16
C THR A 198 -15.50 -17.23 -22.55
N SER A 199 -16.12 -16.19 -23.07
CA SER A 199 -15.73 -15.51 -24.31
C SER A 199 -15.59 -14.00 -24.08
N PRO A 200 -14.92 -13.25 -24.95
CA PRO A 200 -14.88 -11.79 -24.86
C PRO A 200 -16.28 -11.16 -24.77
N ALA A 201 -17.24 -11.70 -25.51
CA ALA A 201 -18.62 -11.21 -25.49
C ALA A 201 -19.34 -11.47 -24.16
N SER A 202 -19.21 -12.69 -23.60
CA SER A 202 -19.79 -13.01 -22.28
C SER A 202 -19.13 -12.22 -21.16
N ALA A 203 -17.84 -11.99 -21.23
CA ALA A 203 -17.11 -11.16 -20.26
C ALA A 203 -17.58 -9.68 -20.32
N GLU A 204 -17.77 -9.12 -21.51
CA GLU A 204 -18.28 -7.75 -21.67
C GLU A 204 -19.74 -7.62 -21.18
N MET A 205 -20.56 -8.62 -21.44
CA MET A 205 -21.93 -8.67 -20.90
C MET A 205 -21.94 -8.68 -19.37
N LEU A 206 -21.14 -9.54 -18.73
CA LEU A 206 -21.03 -9.60 -17.27
C LEU A 206 -20.50 -8.29 -16.70
N ARG A 207 -19.56 -7.67 -17.41
CA ARG A 207 -19.02 -6.36 -17.04
C ARG A 207 -20.09 -5.26 -17.12
N ALA A 208 -20.91 -5.27 -18.15
CA ALA A 208 -22.01 -4.30 -18.31
C ALA A 208 -23.11 -4.49 -17.25
N LEU A 209 -23.36 -5.73 -16.85
CA LEU A 209 -24.36 -6.07 -15.81
C LEU A 209 -23.86 -5.89 -14.37
N HIS A 210 -22.58 -5.58 -14.17
CA HIS A 210 -22.04 -5.41 -12.81
C HIS A 210 -22.72 -4.25 -12.10
N PRO A 211 -23.31 -4.47 -10.89
CA PRO A 211 -24.12 -3.45 -10.20
C PRO A 211 -23.41 -2.12 -9.99
N MET A 212 -22.14 -2.16 -9.63
CA MET A 212 -21.31 -0.95 -9.42
C MET A 212 -21.10 -0.14 -10.70
N ARG A 213 -21.07 -0.79 -11.87
CA ARG A 213 -20.99 -0.10 -13.17
C ARG A 213 -22.31 0.56 -13.54
N TRP A 214 -23.39 -0.08 -13.20
CA TRP A 214 -24.71 0.43 -13.51
C TRP A 214 -25.00 1.74 -12.80
N THR A 215 -24.74 1.78 -11.50
CA THR A 215 -24.87 3.02 -10.70
C THR A 215 -23.97 4.13 -11.24
N ARG A 216 -22.69 3.85 -11.54
CA ARG A 216 -21.78 4.82 -12.14
C ARG A 216 -22.29 5.36 -13.47
N THR A 217 -22.83 4.48 -14.34
CA THR A 217 -23.37 4.89 -15.65
C THR A 217 -24.58 5.81 -15.47
N MET A 218 -25.47 5.51 -14.52
CA MET A 218 -26.62 6.36 -14.22
C MET A 218 -26.22 7.75 -13.71
N PHE A 219 -25.12 7.87 -12.97
CA PHE A 219 -24.60 9.13 -12.45
C PHE A 219 -23.50 9.75 -13.31
N SER A 220 -23.26 9.21 -14.51
CA SER A 220 -22.29 9.73 -15.45
C SER A 220 -22.85 10.93 -16.23
N GLU A 221 -22.06 11.99 -16.34
CA GLU A 221 -22.39 13.15 -17.19
C GLU A 221 -22.60 12.78 -18.69
N ARG A 222 -22.04 11.64 -19.12
CA ARG A 222 -22.18 11.14 -20.52
C ARG A 222 -23.55 10.55 -20.82
N VAL A 223 -24.22 10.03 -19.80
CA VAL A 223 -25.48 9.29 -19.97
C VAL A 223 -26.65 10.02 -19.33
N ASN A 224 -26.41 10.73 -18.23
CA ASN A 224 -27.43 11.42 -17.49
C ASN A 224 -27.28 12.96 -17.63
N PRO A 225 -28.16 13.60 -18.41
CA PRO A 225 -28.08 15.05 -18.64
C PRO A 225 -28.26 15.89 -17.35
N TRP A 226 -28.93 15.35 -16.33
CA TRP A 226 -29.07 16.01 -15.03
C TRP A 226 -27.72 16.18 -14.32
N MET A 227 -26.77 15.29 -14.55
CA MET A 227 -25.42 15.39 -13.98
C MET A 227 -24.63 16.55 -14.57
N ALA A 228 -24.83 16.84 -15.86
CA ALA A 228 -24.25 18.02 -16.50
C ALA A 228 -24.82 19.31 -15.91
N LEU A 229 -26.10 19.34 -15.60
CA LEU A 229 -26.75 20.49 -14.96
C LEU A 229 -26.24 20.70 -13.53
N VAL A 230 -26.13 19.65 -12.73
CA VAL A 230 -25.57 19.69 -11.36
C VAL A 230 -24.14 20.26 -11.39
N LYS A 231 -23.34 19.83 -12.35
CA LYS A 231 -21.96 20.33 -12.51
C LYS A 231 -21.92 21.81 -12.88
N SER A 232 -22.81 22.27 -13.76
CA SER A 232 -22.86 23.67 -14.15
C SER A 232 -23.28 24.57 -12.97
N THR A 233 -24.24 24.13 -12.16
CA THR A 233 -24.70 24.88 -10.98
C THR A 233 -23.70 24.87 -9.83
N SER A 234 -22.91 23.82 -9.67
CA SER A 234 -21.84 23.75 -8.65
C SER A 234 -20.70 24.74 -8.94
N ARG A 235 -20.40 25.01 -10.23
CA ARG A 235 -19.40 26.00 -10.65
C ARG A 235 -19.82 27.46 -10.42
N LEU A 236 -21.13 27.70 -10.32
CA LEU A 236 -21.66 29.04 -10.04
C LEU A 236 -21.63 29.40 -8.54
N ARG A 237 -21.35 28.40 -7.67
CA ARG A 237 -21.29 28.58 -6.21
C ARG A 237 -19.85 28.57 -5.65
N ALA A 238 -18.84 28.34 -6.48
CA ALA A 238 -17.41 28.39 -6.13
C ALA A 238 -16.81 29.69 -6.61
#